data_426edcdce2ca4e2ad066d1e7a1bca4c3
#
_entry.id   426edcdce2ca4e2ad066d1e7a1bca4c3
#
_cell.length_a   1.000
_cell.length_b   1.000
_cell.length_c   1.000
_cell.angle_alpha   90.00
_cell.angle_beta   90.00
_cell.angle_gamma   90.00
#
_symmetry.space_group_name_H-M   'P 1'
#
loop_
_entity.id
_entity.type
_entity.pdbx_description
1 polymer ?
#
loop_
_entity_poly.entity_id
_entity_poly.type
_entity_poly.pdbx_seq_one_letter_code
_entity_poly.pdbx_strand_id
1 'polypeptide(L)'
;CLLNINIEKEWFDTYECEGETISFMSAIMVKILHLYAINTKMTFEMDNEKLKISFLYEDKREKIFELPLIDIDKDILDSQPIEGSVEFQISTKSLDKYISEMLLFGDSMEFICYKDNLFMKSSGDEGNYTLKIPYEVLDELIMEEDLQLKTRVSLKYLYYLTKSHNVFKHLQLKIEADVPFHVVIEEEHFKLQYYIAPKISDDEDNDESFQDFDEDHYENYENQVV
;
A
#
# COMPACT_ATOMS: atom_id res chain seq x y z
N CYS A 1 2.72 -0.80 10.08
CA CYS A 1 1.85 -1.15 8.95
C CYS A 1 1.27 -2.55 9.13
N LEU A 2 0.10 -2.78 8.59
CA LEU A 2 -0.58 -4.06 8.54
C LEU A 2 -0.87 -4.40 7.08
N LEU A 3 -0.63 -5.64 6.69
CA LEU A 3 -0.98 -6.16 5.37
C LEU A 3 -1.98 -7.31 5.56
N ASN A 4 -3.14 -7.19 4.93
CA ASN A 4 -4.15 -8.22 4.85
C ASN A 4 -4.27 -8.69 3.40
N ILE A 5 -4.20 -9.99 3.17
CA ILE A 5 -4.34 -10.60 1.85
C ILE A 5 -5.44 -11.64 1.94
N ASN A 6 -6.49 -11.45 1.16
CA ASN A 6 -7.54 -12.44 0.98
C ASN A 6 -7.41 -13.08 -0.41
N ILE A 7 -7.33 -14.39 -0.44
CA ILE A 7 -7.29 -15.19 -1.68
C ILE A 7 -8.45 -16.16 -1.61
N GLU A 8 -9.37 -16.03 -2.53
CA GLU A 8 -10.55 -16.90 -2.59
C GLU A 8 -10.17 -18.31 -3.04
N LYS A 9 -10.98 -19.31 -2.64
CA LYS A 9 -10.72 -20.72 -2.97
C LYS A 9 -10.67 -20.98 -4.48
N GLU A 10 -11.40 -20.22 -5.25
CA GLU A 10 -11.48 -20.28 -6.71
C GLU A 10 -10.17 -19.91 -7.41
N TRP A 11 -9.28 -19.22 -6.71
CA TRP A 11 -7.93 -18.90 -7.20
C TRP A 11 -6.99 -20.11 -7.25
N PHE A 12 -7.29 -21.17 -6.48
CA PHE A 12 -6.49 -22.37 -6.36
C PHE A 12 -7.02 -23.48 -7.28
N ASP A 13 -6.15 -24.28 -7.89
CA ASP A 13 -6.52 -25.48 -8.63
C ASP A 13 -7.21 -26.51 -7.71
N THR A 14 -6.80 -26.58 -6.46
CA THR A 14 -7.37 -27.45 -5.43
C THR A 14 -7.27 -26.72 -4.09
N TYR A 15 -8.38 -26.67 -3.37
CA TYR A 15 -8.46 -26.06 -2.05
C TYR A 15 -9.22 -26.99 -1.10
N GLU A 16 -8.51 -27.48 -0.09
CA GLU A 16 -9.05 -28.31 1.00
C GLU A 16 -8.55 -27.75 2.31
N CYS A 17 -9.39 -27.07 3.07
CA CYS A 17 -9.02 -26.47 4.36
C CYS A 17 -10.24 -26.50 5.29
N GLU A 18 -10.06 -26.90 6.53
CA GLU A 18 -11.10 -26.93 7.58
C GLU A 18 -11.22 -25.60 8.35
N GLY A 19 -10.49 -24.55 7.91
CA GLY A 19 -10.57 -23.20 8.50
C GLY A 19 -9.60 -23.01 9.68
N GLU A 20 -8.48 -23.70 9.68
CA GLU A 20 -7.45 -23.55 10.70
C GLU A 20 -6.64 -22.25 10.54
N THR A 21 -6.31 -21.62 11.65
CA THR A 21 -5.40 -20.46 11.69
C THR A 21 -4.01 -20.95 12.03
N ILE A 22 -3.02 -20.56 11.22
CA ILE A 22 -1.62 -20.88 11.43
C ILE A 22 -0.77 -19.62 11.47
N SER A 23 0.29 -19.65 12.24
CA SER A 23 1.26 -18.56 12.31
C SER A 23 2.66 -19.06 12.00
N PHE A 24 3.39 -18.30 11.22
CA PHE A 24 4.77 -18.62 10.81
C PHE A 24 5.60 -17.35 10.60
N MET A 25 6.91 -17.50 10.48
CA MET A 25 7.83 -16.39 10.23
C MET A 25 7.78 -15.95 8.76
N SER A 26 7.22 -14.78 8.48
CA SER A 26 7.11 -14.21 7.13
C SER A 26 8.45 -14.10 6.40
N ALA A 27 9.55 -13.77 7.10
CA ALA A 27 10.88 -13.68 6.50
C ALA A 27 11.38 -15.00 5.88
N ILE A 28 10.97 -16.14 6.43
CA ILE A 28 11.32 -17.46 5.88
C ILE A 28 10.40 -17.75 4.70
N MET A 29 9.12 -17.49 4.80
CA MET A 29 8.14 -17.63 3.73
C MET A 29 8.60 -16.88 2.47
N VAL A 30 8.99 -15.62 2.60
CA VAL A 30 9.49 -14.80 1.48
C VAL A 30 10.70 -15.44 0.82
N LYS A 31 11.66 -15.98 1.59
CA LYS A 31 12.83 -16.67 1.02
C LYS A 31 12.43 -17.93 0.22
N ILE A 32 11.43 -18.69 0.70
CA ILE A 32 10.93 -19.87 -0.01
C ILE A 32 10.22 -19.45 -1.29
N LEU A 33 9.33 -18.46 -1.24
CA LEU A 33 8.60 -17.96 -2.40
C LEU A 33 9.52 -17.41 -3.49
N HIS A 34 10.66 -16.80 -3.13
CA HIS A 34 11.68 -16.38 -4.10
C HIS A 34 12.34 -17.55 -4.87
N LEU A 35 12.22 -18.80 -4.38
CA LEU A 35 12.72 -19.99 -5.07
C LEU A 35 11.70 -20.60 -6.03
N TYR A 36 10.50 -20.02 -6.10
CA TYR A 36 9.47 -20.43 -7.05
C TYR A 36 9.91 -20.13 -8.49
N ALA A 37 9.63 -21.04 -9.38
CA ALA A 37 9.87 -20.87 -10.80
C ALA A 37 8.56 -20.98 -11.59
N ILE A 38 8.45 -20.26 -12.68
CA ILE A 38 7.30 -20.33 -13.60
C ILE A 38 7.12 -21.77 -14.05
N ASN A 39 5.88 -22.22 -14.24
CA ASN A 39 5.48 -23.58 -14.59
C ASN A 39 5.81 -24.63 -13.51
N THR A 40 5.85 -24.22 -12.26
CA THR A 40 6.03 -25.13 -11.13
C THR A 40 4.71 -25.18 -10.34
N LYS A 41 4.23 -26.38 -10.02
CA LYS A 41 3.07 -26.54 -9.14
C LYS A 41 3.54 -26.29 -7.70
N MET A 42 2.90 -25.36 -7.02
CA MET A 42 3.13 -25.06 -5.61
C MET A 42 1.99 -25.61 -4.76
N THR A 43 2.33 -26.32 -3.69
CA THR A 43 1.34 -26.90 -2.76
C THR A 43 1.68 -26.47 -1.35
N PHE A 44 0.66 -26.13 -0.59
CA PHE A 44 0.73 -25.88 0.85
C PHE A 44 -0.03 -26.99 1.56
N GLU A 45 0.58 -27.63 2.53
CA GLU A 45 -0.04 -28.71 3.30
C GLU A 45 0.28 -28.49 4.78
N MET A 46 -0.73 -28.70 5.64
CA MET A 46 -0.52 -28.79 7.08
C MET A 46 -0.15 -30.21 7.45
N ASP A 47 0.97 -30.37 8.13
CA ASP A 47 1.43 -31.65 8.67
C ASP A 47 1.79 -31.45 10.16
N ASN A 48 0.85 -31.78 11.03
CA ASN A 48 0.96 -31.61 12.48
C ASN A 48 1.33 -30.15 12.87
N GLU A 49 2.56 -29.91 13.31
CA GLU A 49 3.05 -28.60 13.80
C GLU A 49 3.87 -27.84 12.74
N LYS A 50 3.79 -28.24 11.48
CA LYS A 50 4.57 -27.66 10.39
C LYS A 50 3.69 -27.29 9.21
N LEU A 51 4.05 -26.20 8.55
CA LEU A 51 3.58 -25.89 7.22
C LEU A 51 4.57 -26.46 6.20
N LYS A 52 4.14 -27.44 5.42
CA LYS A 52 4.88 -28.01 4.33
C LYS A 52 4.56 -27.26 3.05
N ILE A 53 5.58 -26.79 2.34
CA ILE A 53 5.48 -26.16 1.04
C ILE A 53 6.26 -26.99 0.04
N SER A 54 5.62 -27.39 -1.05
CA SER A 54 6.31 -28.16 -2.08
C SER A 54 6.22 -27.47 -3.45
N PHE A 55 7.31 -27.57 -4.22
CA PHE A 55 7.44 -27.10 -5.59
C PHE A 55 7.71 -28.28 -6.49
N LEU A 56 6.71 -28.72 -7.25
CA LEU A 56 6.81 -29.81 -8.21
C LEU A 56 7.08 -29.27 -9.62
N TYR A 57 8.22 -29.61 -10.19
CA TYR A 57 8.67 -29.24 -11.52
C TYR A 57 8.14 -30.18 -12.61
N GLU A 58 8.09 -29.73 -13.85
CA GLU A 58 7.65 -30.54 -15.01
C GLU A 58 8.47 -31.82 -15.18
N ASP A 59 9.77 -31.78 -14.86
CA ASP A 59 10.68 -32.95 -14.91
C ASP A 59 10.55 -33.89 -13.69
N LYS A 60 9.51 -33.72 -12.89
CA LYS A 60 9.18 -34.47 -11.67
C LYS A 60 10.14 -34.30 -10.50
N ARG A 61 11.10 -33.39 -10.58
CA ARG A 61 11.84 -32.96 -9.38
C ARG A 61 10.92 -32.23 -8.44
N GLU A 62 11.12 -32.46 -7.15
CA GLU A 62 10.33 -31.78 -6.11
C GLU A 62 11.27 -31.14 -5.09
N LYS A 63 10.97 -29.92 -4.70
CA LYS A 63 11.57 -29.26 -3.53
C LYS A 63 10.53 -29.21 -2.43
N ILE A 64 10.91 -29.62 -1.24
CA ILE A 64 10.03 -29.62 -0.08
C ILE A 64 10.67 -28.75 1.00
N PHE A 65 9.87 -27.84 1.56
CA PHE A 65 10.24 -26.96 2.67
C PHE A 65 9.27 -27.21 3.82
N GLU A 66 9.80 -27.35 5.02
CA GLU A 66 9.00 -27.48 6.22
C GLU A 66 9.25 -26.28 7.13
N LEU A 67 8.20 -25.48 7.35
CA LEU A 67 8.25 -24.32 8.22
C LEU A 67 7.65 -24.71 9.58
N PRO A 68 8.40 -24.52 10.68
CA PRO A 68 7.80 -24.64 12.01
C PRO A 68 6.74 -23.56 12.18
N LEU A 69 5.62 -23.93 12.73
CA LEU A 69 4.61 -22.99 13.19
C LEU A 69 5.05 -22.35 14.51
N ILE A 70 4.61 -21.14 14.70
CA ILE A 70 4.84 -20.39 15.93
C ILE A 70 3.50 -20.16 16.61
N ASP A 71 3.50 -20.29 17.93
CA ASP A 71 2.34 -19.90 18.73
C ASP A 71 2.44 -18.39 18.99
N ILE A 72 1.45 -17.65 18.52
CA ILE A 72 1.36 -16.21 18.74
C ILE A 72 0.14 -15.98 19.64
N ASP A 73 0.42 -15.78 20.91
CA ASP A 73 -0.59 -15.37 21.90
C ASP A 73 -0.89 -13.86 21.72
N LYS A 74 -1.47 -13.51 20.57
CA LYS A 74 -1.88 -12.13 20.25
C LYS A 74 -3.26 -12.15 19.63
N ASP A 75 -4.07 -11.23 20.09
CA ASP A 75 -5.31 -10.89 19.40
C ASP A 75 -4.98 -10.57 17.94
N ILE A 76 -5.63 -11.27 17.02
CA ILE A 76 -5.55 -10.96 15.59
C ILE A 76 -6.11 -9.54 15.45
N LEU A 77 -5.29 -8.63 14.96
CA LEU A 77 -5.75 -7.29 14.65
C LEU A 77 -6.81 -7.41 13.55
N ASP A 78 -8.06 -7.35 13.95
CA ASP A 78 -9.18 -7.27 13.02
C ASP A 78 -9.18 -5.87 12.43
N SER A 79 -8.75 -5.76 11.18
CA SER A 79 -8.79 -4.50 10.46
C SER A 79 -10.23 -4.22 10.07
N GLN A 80 -10.90 -3.36 10.83
CA GLN A 80 -12.19 -2.81 10.42
C GLN A 80 -12.05 -2.16 9.04
N PRO A 81 -13.04 -2.29 8.14
CA PRO A 81 -13.03 -1.54 6.91
C PRO A 81 -12.95 -0.05 7.23
N ILE A 82 -11.96 0.64 6.67
CA ILE A 82 -11.86 2.10 6.77
C ILE A 82 -12.68 2.67 5.61
N GLU A 83 -13.73 3.41 5.94
CA GLU A 83 -14.40 4.30 5.01
C GLU A 83 -13.58 5.57 4.96
N GLY A 84 -12.98 5.87 3.82
CA GLY A 84 -12.17 7.09 3.66
C GLY A 84 -13.05 8.28 3.33
N SER A 85 -12.75 9.44 3.90
CA SER A 85 -13.36 10.72 3.47
C SER A 85 -12.94 11.08 2.04
N VAL A 86 -11.81 10.55 1.59
CA VAL A 86 -11.34 10.61 0.19
C VAL A 86 -10.98 9.22 -0.28
N GLU A 87 -11.60 8.81 -1.37
CA GLU A 87 -11.26 7.57 -2.08
C GLU A 87 -11.03 7.87 -3.56
N PHE A 88 -9.98 7.34 -4.14
CA PHE A 88 -9.72 7.45 -5.58
C PHE A 88 -8.82 6.32 -6.08
N GLN A 89 -8.85 6.12 -7.39
CA GLN A 89 -7.99 5.17 -8.05
C GLN A 89 -6.79 5.87 -8.70
N ILE A 90 -5.61 5.23 -8.62
CA ILE A 90 -4.40 5.75 -9.26
C ILE A 90 -3.63 4.61 -9.93
N SER A 91 -3.01 4.89 -11.08
CA SER A 91 -2.10 3.96 -11.73
C SER A 91 -0.91 3.65 -10.83
N THR A 92 -0.66 2.35 -10.56
CA THR A 92 0.48 1.90 -9.74
C THR A 92 1.81 2.39 -10.29
N LYS A 93 1.94 2.42 -11.62
CA LYS A 93 3.14 2.93 -12.32
C LYS A 93 3.34 4.43 -12.12
N SER A 94 2.25 5.21 -12.16
CA SER A 94 2.31 6.66 -11.92
C SER A 94 2.69 6.93 -10.47
N LEU A 95 2.08 6.24 -9.53
CA LEU A 95 2.40 6.37 -8.11
C LEU A 95 3.85 5.95 -7.81
N ASP A 96 4.37 4.87 -8.43
CA ASP A 96 5.77 4.46 -8.30
C ASP A 96 6.75 5.57 -8.74
N LYS A 97 6.44 6.23 -9.86
CA LYS A 97 7.22 7.36 -10.34
C LYS A 97 7.21 8.51 -9.34
N TYR A 98 6.03 8.93 -8.88
CA TYR A 98 5.89 10.05 -7.94
C TYR A 98 6.60 9.78 -6.62
N ILE A 99 6.45 8.57 -6.06
CA ILE A 99 7.13 8.17 -4.83
C ILE A 99 8.65 8.15 -5.01
N SER A 100 9.13 7.66 -6.16
CA SER A 100 10.57 7.64 -6.45
C SER A 100 11.16 9.05 -6.56
N GLU A 101 10.40 10.00 -7.10
CA GLU A 101 10.78 11.41 -7.17
C GLU A 101 10.77 12.06 -5.76
N MET A 102 9.73 11.81 -4.95
CA MET A 102 9.61 12.33 -3.58
C MET A 102 10.73 11.85 -2.67
N LEU A 103 11.18 10.60 -2.83
CA LEU A 103 12.28 10.03 -2.05
C LEU A 103 13.64 10.73 -2.25
N LEU A 104 13.77 11.59 -3.29
CA LEU A 104 14.94 12.43 -3.48
C LEU A 104 14.98 13.60 -2.48
N PHE A 105 13.83 13.97 -1.91
CA PHE A 105 13.69 15.14 -1.04
C PHE A 105 13.38 14.78 0.41
N GLY A 106 12.74 13.64 0.68
CA GLY A 106 12.39 13.27 2.04
C GLY A 106 11.96 11.80 2.18
N ASP A 107 11.67 11.39 3.40
CA ASP A 107 11.25 10.02 3.76
C ASP A 107 9.75 9.90 4.01
N SER A 108 9.02 11.03 3.92
CA SER A 108 7.58 11.10 4.16
C SER A 108 6.87 11.86 3.04
N MET A 109 5.64 11.48 2.82
CA MET A 109 4.69 12.16 1.94
C MET A 109 3.60 12.79 2.80
N GLU A 110 3.38 14.07 2.58
CA GLU A 110 2.21 14.78 3.04
C GLU A 110 1.17 14.77 1.92
N PHE A 111 -0.02 14.32 2.25
CA PHE A 111 -1.16 14.23 1.36
C PHE A 111 -2.18 15.28 1.77
N ILE A 112 -2.60 16.13 0.83
CA ILE A 112 -3.47 17.25 1.12
C ILE A 112 -4.56 17.33 0.06
N CYS A 113 -5.82 17.28 0.51
CA CYS A 113 -6.98 17.62 -0.32
C CYS A 113 -7.41 19.06 0.01
N TYR A 114 -7.40 19.91 -0.99
CA TYR A 114 -7.77 21.30 -0.83
C TYR A 114 -8.39 21.87 -2.10
N LYS A 115 -9.57 22.48 -1.99
CA LYS A 115 -10.37 22.96 -3.12
C LYS A 115 -10.51 21.86 -4.19
N ASP A 116 -10.15 22.12 -5.44
CA ASP A 116 -10.29 21.20 -6.57
C ASP A 116 -9.03 20.36 -6.84
N ASN A 117 -8.09 20.27 -5.89
CA ASN A 117 -6.81 19.65 -6.10
C ASN A 117 -6.38 18.73 -4.97
N LEU A 118 -5.71 17.64 -5.37
CA LEU A 118 -4.90 16.82 -4.50
C LEU A 118 -3.44 17.26 -4.59
N PHE A 119 -2.79 17.44 -3.46
CA PHE A 119 -1.36 17.68 -3.39
C PHE A 119 -0.65 16.52 -2.69
N MET A 120 0.47 16.10 -3.25
CA MET A 120 1.41 15.20 -2.62
C MET A 120 2.74 15.94 -2.46
N LYS A 121 3.21 16.11 -1.23
CA LYS A 121 4.42 16.85 -0.91
C LYS A 121 5.44 15.98 -0.20
N SER A 122 6.71 16.25 -0.44
CA SER A 122 7.83 15.72 0.33
C SER A 122 8.87 16.82 0.55
N SER A 123 9.43 16.89 1.74
CA SER A 123 10.36 17.96 2.13
C SER A 123 11.53 17.37 2.92
N GLY A 124 12.72 17.93 2.73
CA GLY A 124 13.92 17.60 3.45
C GLY A 124 15.00 18.67 3.26
N ASP A 125 16.20 18.39 3.75
CA ASP A 125 17.32 19.34 3.73
C ASP A 125 17.74 19.75 2.31
N GLU A 126 17.49 18.92 1.31
CA GLU A 126 17.87 19.16 -0.09
C GLU A 126 16.80 19.92 -0.88
N GLY A 127 15.62 20.18 -0.30
CA GLY A 127 14.54 20.94 -0.92
C GLY A 127 13.17 20.31 -0.76
N ASN A 128 12.23 20.78 -1.59
CA ASN A 128 10.84 20.38 -1.53
C ASN A 128 10.37 19.86 -2.88
N TYR A 129 9.52 18.85 -2.83
CA TYR A 129 8.77 18.34 -3.98
C TYR A 129 7.28 18.56 -3.74
N THR A 130 6.58 19.10 -4.72
CA THR A 130 5.12 19.23 -4.69
C THR A 130 4.55 18.75 -6.02
N LEU A 131 3.65 17.79 -5.95
CA LEU A 131 2.84 17.34 -7.08
C LEU A 131 1.40 17.84 -6.85
N LYS A 132 0.87 18.61 -7.77
CA LYS A 132 -0.53 19.06 -7.81
C LYS A 132 -1.29 18.21 -8.83
N ILE A 133 -2.37 17.60 -8.42
CA ILE A 133 -3.24 16.77 -9.27
C ILE A 133 -4.66 17.35 -9.19
N PRO A 134 -5.19 17.94 -10.29
CA PRO A 134 -6.59 18.33 -10.33
C PRO A 134 -7.52 17.13 -10.12
N TYR A 135 -8.60 17.30 -9.39
CA TYR A 135 -9.55 16.22 -9.12
C TYR A 135 -10.16 15.62 -10.39
N GLU A 136 -10.32 16.44 -11.44
CA GLU A 136 -10.87 16.01 -12.75
C GLU A 136 -10.02 14.95 -13.49
N VAL A 137 -8.75 14.77 -13.09
CA VAL A 137 -7.85 13.76 -13.70
C VAL A 137 -7.68 12.52 -12.82
N LEU A 138 -8.37 12.45 -11.68
CA LEU A 138 -8.39 11.27 -10.83
C LEU A 138 -9.53 10.34 -11.24
N ASP A 139 -9.22 9.05 -11.31
CA ASP A 139 -10.23 8.04 -11.61
C ASP A 139 -10.98 7.65 -10.32
N GLU A 140 -12.29 7.41 -10.45
CA GLU A 140 -13.16 6.93 -9.36
C GLU A 140 -13.07 7.77 -8.08
N LEU A 141 -12.95 9.09 -8.20
CA LEU A 141 -12.89 9.97 -7.03
C LEU A 141 -14.23 10.03 -6.30
N ILE A 142 -14.19 9.68 -5.02
CA ILE A 142 -15.30 9.82 -4.06
C ILE A 142 -14.79 10.67 -2.91
N MET A 143 -15.46 11.79 -2.64
CA MET A 143 -15.13 12.68 -1.52
C MET A 143 -16.32 13.55 -1.17
N GLU A 144 -16.35 14.08 0.04
CA GLU A 144 -17.33 15.10 0.45
C GLU A 144 -17.00 16.45 -0.22
N GLU A 145 -18.05 17.24 -0.50
CA GLU A 145 -17.89 18.59 -1.02
C GLU A 145 -17.12 19.47 0.01
N ASP A 146 -16.21 20.30 -0.48
CA ASP A 146 -15.39 21.22 0.30
C ASP A 146 -14.52 20.56 1.39
N LEU A 147 -14.24 19.27 1.25
CA LEU A 147 -13.38 18.55 2.18
C LEU A 147 -11.96 19.14 2.19
N GLN A 148 -11.47 19.44 3.37
CA GLN A 148 -10.08 19.78 3.62
C GLN A 148 -9.46 18.67 4.47
N LEU A 149 -8.52 17.95 3.91
CA LEU A 149 -7.87 16.82 4.57
C LEU A 149 -6.36 16.93 4.41
N LYS A 150 -5.65 16.71 5.52
CA LYS A 150 -4.20 16.65 5.54
C LYS A 150 -3.76 15.42 6.34
N THR A 151 -2.89 14.60 5.77
CA THR A 151 -2.28 13.45 6.46
C THR A 151 -0.86 13.23 6.00
N ARG A 152 -0.02 12.63 6.83
CA ARG A 152 1.39 12.35 6.52
C ARG A 152 1.69 10.88 6.68
N VAL A 153 2.37 10.28 5.70
CA VAL A 153 2.75 8.87 5.71
C VAL A 153 4.20 8.65 5.31
N SER A 154 4.78 7.53 5.74
CA SER A 154 6.14 7.16 5.34
C SER A 154 6.17 6.67 3.89
N LEU A 155 7.01 7.29 3.05
CA LEU A 155 7.24 6.90 1.66
C LEU A 155 7.80 5.48 1.53
N LYS A 156 8.55 5.01 2.52
CA LYS A 156 9.13 3.66 2.53
C LYS A 156 8.10 2.56 2.31
N TYR A 157 6.95 2.66 2.99
CA TYR A 157 5.92 1.62 2.88
C TYR A 157 5.19 1.68 1.54
N LEU A 158 4.90 2.87 1.05
CA LEU A 158 4.31 3.06 -0.29
C LEU A 158 5.27 2.58 -1.39
N TYR A 159 6.56 2.86 -1.26
CA TYR A 159 7.58 2.43 -2.22
C TYR A 159 7.60 0.92 -2.42
N TYR A 160 7.53 0.13 -1.34
CA TYR A 160 7.48 -1.33 -1.49
C TYR A 160 6.22 -1.80 -2.20
N LEU A 161 5.09 -1.18 -1.92
CA LEU A 161 3.82 -1.54 -2.54
C LEU A 161 3.83 -1.24 -4.05
N THR A 162 4.35 -0.08 -4.45
CA THR A 162 4.35 0.33 -5.86
C THR A 162 5.30 -0.50 -6.73
N LYS A 163 6.26 -1.23 -6.15
CA LYS A 163 7.07 -2.19 -6.92
C LYS A 163 6.27 -3.34 -7.52
N SER A 164 5.03 -3.52 -7.11
CA SER A 164 4.08 -4.45 -7.71
C SER A 164 3.44 -3.96 -9.03
N HIS A 165 3.86 -2.82 -9.59
CA HIS A 165 3.28 -2.19 -10.80
C HIS A 165 3.29 -3.09 -12.05
N ASN A 166 4.12 -4.13 -12.08
CA ASN A 166 4.11 -5.13 -13.16
C ASN A 166 2.98 -6.15 -13.03
N VAL A 167 2.40 -6.28 -11.83
CA VAL A 167 1.33 -7.23 -11.51
C VAL A 167 -0.01 -6.50 -11.46
N PHE A 168 -0.07 -5.41 -10.71
CA PHE A 168 -1.28 -4.63 -10.48
C PHE A 168 -1.20 -3.29 -11.19
N LYS A 169 -2.22 -2.98 -12.00
CA LYS A 169 -2.23 -1.76 -12.81
C LYS A 169 -2.69 -0.55 -12.03
N HIS A 170 -3.63 -0.73 -11.11
CA HIS A 170 -4.26 0.33 -10.34
C HIS A 170 -4.28 -0.02 -8.85
N LEU A 171 -4.27 1.02 -8.04
CA LEU A 171 -4.46 0.96 -6.60
C LEU A 171 -5.63 1.88 -6.24
N GLN A 172 -6.49 1.46 -5.36
CA GLN A 172 -7.46 2.33 -4.71
C GLN A 172 -6.83 2.86 -3.41
N LEU A 173 -6.85 4.16 -3.25
CA LEU A 173 -6.41 4.84 -2.03
C LEU A 173 -7.63 5.32 -1.26
N LYS A 174 -7.68 5.03 0.04
CA LYS A 174 -8.70 5.48 0.96
C LYS A 174 -8.04 6.22 2.10
N ILE A 175 -8.42 7.46 2.26
CA ILE A 175 -7.72 8.39 3.15
C ILE A 175 -8.74 9.06 4.06
N GLU A 176 -8.39 9.07 5.34
CA GLU A 176 -9.14 9.74 6.38
C GLU A 176 -8.14 10.41 7.33
N ALA A 177 -8.57 11.48 8.00
CA ALA A 177 -7.74 12.13 9.00
C ALA A 177 -7.54 11.22 10.22
N ASP A 178 -6.32 11.22 10.77
CA ASP A 178 -5.95 10.52 12.02
C ASP A 178 -6.14 8.99 12.03
N VAL A 179 -6.46 8.40 10.88
CA VAL A 179 -6.53 6.94 10.73
C VAL A 179 -5.46 6.42 9.77
N PRO A 180 -5.16 5.11 9.77
CA PRO A 180 -4.19 4.55 8.84
C PRO A 180 -4.57 4.82 7.39
N PHE A 181 -3.60 5.27 6.60
CA PHE A 181 -3.70 5.37 5.16
C PHE A 181 -3.94 3.98 4.58
N HIS A 182 -5.03 3.79 3.87
CA HIS A 182 -5.47 2.49 3.41
C HIS A 182 -5.33 2.36 1.90
N VAL A 183 -4.59 1.34 1.46
CA VAL A 183 -4.41 1.02 0.05
C VAL A 183 -5.06 -0.32 -0.24
N VAL A 184 -5.88 -0.36 -1.27
CA VAL A 184 -6.60 -1.56 -1.70
C VAL A 184 -6.19 -1.93 -3.12
N ILE A 185 -5.93 -3.21 -3.32
CA ILE A 185 -5.81 -3.84 -4.62
C ILE A 185 -6.86 -4.94 -4.66
N GLU A 186 -7.72 -4.91 -5.64
CA GLU A 186 -8.80 -5.88 -5.79
C GLU A 186 -8.82 -6.42 -7.23
N GLU A 187 -8.76 -7.73 -7.35
CA GLU A 187 -8.83 -8.50 -8.59
C GLU A 187 -9.88 -9.61 -8.39
N GLU A 188 -10.22 -10.37 -9.43
CA GLU A 188 -11.35 -11.31 -9.44
C GLU A 188 -11.43 -12.26 -8.23
N HIS A 189 -10.28 -12.79 -7.75
CA HIS A 189 -10.24 -13.74 -6.61
C HIS A 189 -9.17 -13.37 -5.59
N PHE A 190 -8.71 -12.11 -5.63
CA PHE A 190 -7.63 -11.65 -4.80
C PHE A 190 -7.90 -10.23 -4.30
N LYS A 191 -7.74 -10.03 -2.98
CA LYS A 191 -7.84 -8.70 -2.37
C LYS A 191 -6.66 -8.50 -1.42
N LEU A 192 -5.92 -7.42 -1.65
CA LEU A 192 -4.86 -6.97 -0.77
C LEU A 192 -5.27 -5.64 -0.15
N GLN A 193 -5.15 -5.54 1.16
CA GLN A 193 -5.41 -4.34 1.92
C GLN A 193 -4.15 -4.00 2.74
N TYR A 194 -3.64 -2.80 2.56
CA TYR A 194 -2.44 -2.34 3.21
C TYR A 194 -2.71 -1.09 4.02
N TYR A 195 -2.46 -1.16 5.32
CA TYR A 195 -2.72 -0.09 6.28
C TYR A 195 -1.41 0.49 6.75
N ILE A 196 -1.20 1.78 6.51
CA ILE A 196 0.01 2.51 6.89
C ILE A 196 -0.37 3.51 7.96
N ALA A 197 0.21 3.38 9.16
CA ALA A 197 -0.02 4.34 10.22
C ALA A 197 0.43 5.75 9.79
N PRO A 198 -0.33 6.80 10.10
CA PRO A 198 0.10 8.17 9.86
C PRO A 198 1.36 8.47 10.68
N LYS A 199 2.21 9.35 10.16
CA LYS A 199 3.30 9.93 10.94
C LYS A 199 2.73 11.05 11.82
N ILE A 200 2.97 10.96 13.11
CA ILE A 200 2.67 12.04 14.04
C ILE A 200 3.75 13.12 13.81
N SER A 201 3.36 14.37 13.62
CA SER A 201 4.31 15.49 13.62
C SER A 201 4.79 15.72 15.04
N ASP A 202 6.11 15.76 15.25
CA ASP A 202 6.70 16.07 16.56
C ASP A 202 6.51 17.54 16.95
N ASP A 203 6.02 18.37 16.04
CA ASP A 203 5.76 19.80 16.23
C ASP A 203 4.33 20.01 16.69
N GLU A 204 4.13 20.07 18.00
CA GLU A 204 2.86 20.50 18.63
C GLU A 204 2.51 21.98 18.33
N ASP A 205 3.36 22.73 17.61
CA ASP A 205 3.25 24.20 17.47
C ASP A 205 2.94 24.71 16.06
N ASN A 206 2.71 23.86 15.08
CA ASN A 206 2.28 24.33 13.76
C ASN A 206 0.90 23.76 13.41
N ASP A 207 -0.12 24.35 14.02
CA ASP A 207 -1.42 24.52 13.42
C ASP A 207 -1.27 25.48 12.21
N GLU A 208 -0.46 25.04 11.22
CA GLU A 208 -0.45 25.65 9.89
C GLU A 208 -1.84 25.41 9.32
N SER A 209 -2.72 26.32 9.67
CA SER A 209 -4.05 26.44 9.11
C SER A 209 -3.90 26.36 7.58
N PHE A 210 -4.84 25.74 6.89
CA PHE A 210 -4.95 25.76 5.42
C PHE A 210 -4.83 27.18 4.84
N GLN A 211 -4.81 28.23 5.67
CA GLN A 211 -4.61 29.64 5.31
C GLN A 211 -3.24 29.94 4.73
N ASP A 212 -2.18 29.15 5.03
CA ASP A 212 -0.86 29.31 4.42
C ASP A 212 -0.72 28.56 3.09
N PHE A 213 -1.80 27.97 2.59
CA PHE A 213 -1.91 27.42 1.25
C PHE A 213 -2.20 28.57 0.27
N ASP A 214 -1.24 29.50 0.13
CA ASP A 214 -1.36 30.64 -0.77
C ASP A 214 -1.20 30.12 -2.22
N GLU A 215 -2.30 30.08 -2.97
CA GLU A 215 -2.31 29.83 -4.42
C GLU A 215 -1.40 30.80 -5.18
N ASP A 216 -1.22 32.01 -4.64
CA ASP A 216 -0.41 33.06 -5.24
C ASP A 216 1.09 32.68 -5.40
N HIS A 217 1.55 31.69 -4.63
CA HIS A 217 2.92 31.20 -4.74
C HIS A 217 3.13 30.31 -5.97
N TYR A 218 2.07 29.69 -6.50
CA TYR A 218 2.16 28.75 -7.62
C TYR A 218 1.81 29.40 -8.97
N GLU A 219 1.01 30.45 -9.02
CA GLU A 219 0.72 31.19 -10.26
C GLU A 219 1.96 31.92 -10.82
N ASN A 220 2.94 32.23 -9.98
CA ASN A 220 4.17 32.89 -10.43
C ASN A 220 5.15 31.99 -11.20
N TYR A 221 5.03 30.66 -11.16
CA TYR A 221 5.88 29.75 -11.92
C TYR A 221 5.44 29.57 -13.38
N GLU A 222 4.14 29.69 -13.68
CA GLU A 222 3.64 29.59 -15.06
C GLU A 222 4.05 30.81 -15.93
N ASN A 223 4.32 31.96 -15.32
CA ASN A 223 4.68 33.19 -16.04
C ASN A 223 6.20 33.35 -16.27
N GLN A 224 7.06 32.44 -15.82
CA GLN A 224 8.53 32.54 -15.99
C GLN A 224 9.12 31.56 -17.02
N VAL A 225 8.31 30.76 -17.71
CA VAL A 225 8.76 29.89 -18.80
C VAL A 225 8.23 30.44 -20.13
N VAL A 226 8.90 31.45 -20.63
CA VAL A 226 8.84 31.90 -22.03
C VAL A 226 10.26 31.91 -22.60
#